data_6a9d3fc88856a429590208ebe327042a
#
_entry.id   6a9d3fc88856a429590208ebe327042a
#
_cell.length_a   1.000
_cell.length_b   1.000
_cell.length_c   1.000
_cell.angle_alpha   90.00
_cell.angle_beta   90.00
_cell.angle_gamma   90.00
#
_symmetry.space_group_name_H-M   'P 1'
#
loop_
_entity.id
_entity.type
_entity.pdbx_description
1 polymer ?
#
loop_
_entity_poly.entity_id
_entity_poly.type
_entity_poly.pdbx_seq_one_letter_code
_entity_poly.pdbx_strand_id
1 'polypeptide(L)'
;AVGFYQEQGYPSESVLEYLMTIANSNYEEWHAANPDKTIDDFTLSLAKMPASGALFDMVKLNDVSKEMISTFSEEKCYEKIMAWAKEFDEKLYEFGTNDKESFLKTISLWKMSGNKVRKDVGKWSDLAEMFGYLYVPEDELKLSYQVDEKYNADQMAEIINEYKKDLFLDAENWFAEMKVMGDKLGYCPNVKEYKKNPDAYKGSITDVCTIVRVAVTGKKNSPDLATIMNVIGKDRTIGRLD
;
A
#
# COMPACT_ATOMS: atom_id res chain seq x y z
N ALA A 1 16.64 9.40 -19.73
CA ALA A 1 16.57 10.73 -19.28
C ALA A 1 15.21 11.09 -18.70
N VAL A 2 14.56 12.20 -19.08
CA VAL A 2 13.28 12.61 -18.44
C VAL A 2 12.19 11.56 -18.62
N GLY A 3 12.07 10.96 -19.79
CA GLY A 3 11.10 9.89 -20.07
C GLY A 3 11.15 8.71 -19.12
N PHE A 4 12.30 8.36 -18.57
CA PHE A 4 12.40 7.29 -17.56
C PHE A 4 11.58 7.60 -16.31
N TYR A 5 11.64 8.83 -15.80
CA TYR A 5 10.88 9.20 -14.59
C TYR A 5 9.38 9.27 -14.85
N GLN A 6 8.99 9.67 -16.07
CA GLN A 6 7.60 9.67 -16.51
C GLN A 6 7.06 8.24 -16.61
N GLU A 7 7.78 7.34 -17.29
CA GLU A 7 7.42 5.94 -17.41
C GLU A 7 7.32 5.24 -16.04
N GLN A 8 8.27 5.53 -15.14
CA GLN A 8 8.21 5.03 -13.77
C GLN A 8 7.08 5.66 -12.94
N GLY A 9 6.49 6.75 -13.37
CA GLY A 9 5.38 7.42 -12.68
C GLY A 9 5.80 8.24 -11.48
N TYR A 10 7.01 8.78 -11.46
CA TYR A 10 7.37 9.79 -10.47
C TYR A 10 6.60 11.07 -10.73
N PRO A 11 5.90 11.65 -9.75
CA PRO A 11 5.34 12.99 -9.89
C PRO A 11 6.43 14.00 -10.26
N SER A 12 6.14 14.90 -11.19
CA SER A 12 7.10 15.93 -11.61
C SER A 12 7.57 16.79 -10.44
N GLU A 13 6.69 17.08 -9.50
CA GLU A 13 7.00 17.82 -8.27
C GLU A 13 8.05 17.09 -7.43
N SER A 14 7.98 15.76 -7.33
CA SER A 14 8.96 14.95 -6.59
C SER A 14 10.35 15.01 -7.22
N VAL A 15 10.40 14.95 -8.56
CA VAL A 15 11.68 15.02 -9.28
C VAL A 15 12.29 16.40 -9.14
N LEU A 16 11.48 17.46 -9.29
CA LEU A 16 11.95 18.85 -9.12
C LEU A 16 12.43 19.11 -7.69
N GLU A 17 11.67 18.66 -6.69
CA GLU A 17 12.03 18.77 -5.27
C GLU A 17 13.40 18.14 -5.01
N TYR A 18 13.61 16.92 -5.49
CA TYR A 18 14.89 16.23 -5.34
C TYR A 18 16.03 16.95 -6.08
N LEU A 19 15.79 17.41 -7.32
CA LEU A 19 16.79 18.18 -8.07
C LEU A 19 17.21 19.45 -7.34
N MET A 20 16.29 20.13 -6.67
CA MET A 20 16.60 21.31 -5.87
C MET A 20 17.46 20.97 -4.65
N THR A 21 17.22 19.83 -3.99
CA THR A 21 18.04 19.42 -2.84
C THR A 21 19.50 19.16 -3.22
N ILE A 22 19.74 18.63 -4.42
CA ILE A 22 21.11 18.37 -4.91
C ILE A 22 21.75 19.56 -5.62
N ALA A 23 20.93 20.49 -6.15
CA ALA A 23 21.44 21.68 -6.83
C ALA A 23 21.79 22.82 -5.88
N ASN A 24 21.17 22.91 -4.72
CA ASN A 24 21.37 24.02 -3.79
C ASN A 24 21.41 23.54 -2.33
N SER A 25 22.58 23.62 -1.71
CA SER A 25 22.85 23.02 -0.39
C SER A 25 22.02 23.57 0.77
N ASN A 26 21.33 24.69 0.61
CA ASN A 26 20.46 25.29 1.61
C ASN A 26 18.96 25.09 1.31
N TYR A 27 18.61 24.32 0.27
CA TYR A 27 17.21 24.12 -0.12
C TYR A 27 16.43 23.31 0.92
N GLU A 28 16.97 22.20 1.40
CA GLU A 28 16.29 21.34 2.40
C GLU A 28 15.97 22.13 3.69
N GLU A 29 16.94 22.93 4.17
CA GLU A 29 16.75 23.75 5.37
C GLU A 29 15.68 24.84 5.14
N TRP A 30 15.74 25.50 3.99
CA TRP A 30 14.76 26.51 3.61
C TRP A 30 13.36 25.92 3.50
N HIS A 31 13.20 24.76 2.84
CA HIS A 31 11.91 24.08 2.67
C HIS A 31 11.33 23.65 4.02
N ALA A 32 12.13 23.06 4.90
CA ALA A 32 11.72 22.71 6.26
C ALA A 32 11.24 23.92 7.08
N ALA A 33 11.87 25.09 6.89
CA ALA A 33 11.48 26.33 7.55
C ALA A 33 10.27 27.03 6.90
N ASN A 34 9.88 26.64 5.68
CA ASN A 34 8.81 27.26 4.90
C ASN A 34 7.86 26.19 4.31
N PRO A 35 7.17 25.38 5.13
CA PRO A 35 6.37 24.25 4.67
C PRO A 35 5.18 24.64 3.79
N ASP A 36 4.72 25.88 3.86
CA ASP A 36 3.59 26.41 3.08
C ASP A 36 4.03 27.04 1.73
N LYS A 37 5.35 27.08 1.47
CA LYS A 37 5.89 27.63 0.22
C LYS A 37 6.16 26.54 -0.81
N THR A 38 6.21 26.95 -2.07
CA THR A 38 6.53 26.09 -3.20
C THR A 38 7.97 26.28 -3.66
N ILE A 39 8.43 25.40 -4.54
CA ILE A 39 9.75 25.51 -5.17
C ILE A 39 9.97 26.86 -5.87
N ASP A 40 8.90 27.47 -6.40
CA ASP A 40 8.95 28.74 -7.10
C ASP A 40 9.25 29.94 -6.18
N ASP A 41 9.02 29.77 -4.88
CA ASP A 41 9.34 30.78 -3.86
C ASP A 41 10.81 30.76 -3.42
N PHE A 42 11.55 29.71 -3.83
CA PHE A 42 12.96 29.58 -3.46
C PHE A 42 13.86 30.34 -4.40
N THR A 43 14.81 31.11 -3.84
CA THR A 43 15.82 31.79 -4.62
C THR A 43 17.09 30.97 -4.75
N LEU A 44 17.33 30.44 -5.95
CA LEU A 44 18.58 29.75 -6.29
C LEU A 44 19.80 30.63 -6.08
N SER A 45 20.83 30.10 -5.45
CA SER A 45 22.11 30.75 -5.24
C SER A 45 23.23 29.98 -5.91
N LEU A 46 23.91 30.57 -6.88
CA LEU A 46 25.08 29.96 -7.53
C LEU A 46 26.20 29.66 -6.53
N ALA A 47 26.35 30.48 -5.48
CA ALA A 47 27.33 30.24 -4.42
C ALA A 47 27.02 28.99 -3.55
N LYS A 48 25.80 28.50 -3.59
CA LYS A 48 25.35 27.30 -2.86
C LYS A 48 25.27 26.05 -3.73
N MET A 49 25.62 26.15 -4.99
CA MET A 49 25.73 25.01 -5.90
C MET A 49 27.04 24.27 -5.67
N PRO A 50 27.04 22.93 -5.63
CA PRO A 50 28.27 22.14 -5.49
C PRO A 50 29.15 22.27 -6.75
N ALA A 51 30.39 22.67 -6.59
CA ALA A 51 31.33 22.84 -7.70
C ALA A 51 31.72 21.52 -8.38
N SER A 52 31.67 20.42 -7.66
CA SER A 52 31.99 19.07 -8.16
C SER A 52 30.83 18.35 -8.83
N GLY A 53 29.66 18.98 -8.94
CA GLY A 53 28.40 18.33 -9.29
C GLY A 53 27.84 17.50 -8.12
N ALA A 54 26.64 17.03 -8.28
CA ALA A 54 25.97 16.20 -7.29
C ALA A 54 25.74 14.79 -7.85
N LEU A 55 25.98 13.76 -7.02
CA LEU A 55 25.62 12.38 -7.35
C LEU A 55 24.11 12.22 -7.25
N PHE A 56 23.50 11.72 -8.32
CA PHE A 56 22.08 11.40 -8.33
C PHE A 56 21.84 10.07 -7.61
N ASP A 57 21.00 10.10 -6.56
CA ASP A 57 20.64 8.93 -5.75
C ASP A 57 19.16 8.59 -5.92
N MET A 58 18.88 7.44 -6.53
CA MET A 58 17.51 6.96 -6.77
C MET A 58 16.77 6.60 -5.48
N VAL A 59 17.49 6.17 -4.43
CA VAL A 59 16.87 5.86 -3.13
C VAL A 59 16.37 7.15 -2.51
N LYS A 60 17.20 8.19 -2.50
CA LYS A 60 16.79 9.51 -2.00
C LYS A 60 15.66 10.13 -2.82
N LEU A 61 15.68 10.01 -4.15
CA LEU A 61 14.53 10.43 -4.98
C LEU A 61 13.25 9.73 -4.55
N ASN A 62 13.32 8.41 -4.35
CA ASN A 62 12.14 7.63 -3.96
C ASN A 62 11.61 8.06 -2.58
N ASP A 63 12.48 8.35 -1.62
CA ASP A 63 12.08 8.84 -0.31
C ASP A 63 11.46 10.25 -0.38
N VAL A 64 12.05 11.17 -1.14
CA VAL A 64 11.47 12.50 -1.41
C VAL A 64 10.10 12.37 -2.07
N SER A 65 9.95 11.42 -3.01
CA SER A 65 8.68 11.20 -3.70
C SER A 65 7.60 10.63 -2.78
N LYS A 66 7.94 9.71 -1.88
CA LYS A 66 7.00 9.22 -0.85
C LYS A 66 6.50 10.35 0.06
N GLU A 67 7.40 11.22 0.50
CA GLU A 67 7.03 12.42 1.26
C GLU A 67 6.07 13.29 0.45
N MET A 68 6.43 13.63 -0.78
CA MET A 68 5.61 14.47 -1.66
C MET A 68 4.22 13.88 -1.90
N ILE A 69 4.13 12.59 -2.28
CA ILE A 69 2.85 11.90 -2.51
C ILE A 69 2.01 11.88 -1.23
N SER A 70 2.63 11.76 -0.06
CA SER A 70 1.92 11.78 1.22
C SER A 70 1.17 13.09 1.46
N THR A 71 1.65 14.21 0.90
CA THR A 71 1.02 15.54 1.03
C THR A 71 -0.15 15.75 0.06
N PHE A 72 -0.27 14.96 -1.00
CA PHE A 72 -1.34 15.10 -1.98
C PHE A 72 -2.69 14.68 -1.36
N SER A 73 -3.77 15.36 -1.74
CA SER A 73 -5.12 14.87 -1.47
C SER A 73 -5.41 13.60 -2.26
N GLU A 74 -6.42 12.85 -1.86
CA GLU A 74 -6.86 11.64 -2.60
C GLU A 74 -7.26 12.00 -4.04
N GLU A 75 -7.97 13.11 -4.23
CA GLU A 75 -8.33 13.62 -5.56
C GLU A 75 -7.09 13.96 -6.40
N LYS A 76 -6.10 14.63 -5.83
CA LYS A 76 -4.85 14.94 -6.53
C LYS A 76 -4.08 13.66 -6.89
N CYS A 77 -4.05 12.67 -6.02
CA CYS A 77 -3.49 11.35 -6.33
C CYS A 77 -4.26 10.70 -7.48
N TYR A 78 -5.59 10.68 -7.44
CA TYR A 78 -6.42 10.15 -8.51
C TYR A 78 -6.10 10.80 -9.85
N GLU A 79 -6.13 12.12 -9.95
CA GLU A 79 -5.84 12.86 -11.19
C GLU A 79 -4.47 12.51 -11.76
N LYS A 80 -3.43 12.48 -10.92
CA LYS A 80 -2.07 12.17 -11.33
C LYS A 80 -1.89 10.71 -11.74
N ILE A 81 -2.48 9.80 -11.00
CA ILE A 81 -2.46 8.37 -11.32
C ILE A 81 -3.17 8.12 -12.65
N MET A 82 -4.35 8.72 -12.85
CA MET A 82 -5.11 8.55 -14.09
C MET A 82 -4.39 9.14 -15.31
N ALA A 83 -3.74 10.30 -15.14
CA ALA A 83 -2.92 10.90 -16.20
C ALA A 83 -1.75 9.99 -16.62
N TRP A 84 -1.08 9.38 -15.64
CA TRP A 84 0.01 8.42 -15.87
C TRP A 84 -0.50 7.09 -16.43
N ALA A 85 -1.51 6.51 -15.83
CA ALA A 85 -2.03 5.18 -16.16
C ALA A 85 -2.59 5.13 -17.58
N LYS A 86 -3.14 6.22 -18.08
CA LYS A 86 -3.63 6.34 -19.48
C LYS A 86 -2.58 5.95 -20.52
N GLU A 87 -1.31 6.16 -20.21
CA GLU A 87 -0.19 5.87 -21.13
C GLU A 87 0.56 4.58 -20.74
N PHE A 88 0.64 4.27 -19.45
CA PHE A 88 1.57 3.25 -18.92
C PHE A 88 0.92 2.08 -18.21
N ASP A 89 -0.36 2.15 -17.80
CA ASP A 89 -1.08 1.05 -17.12
C ASP A 89 -2.57 1.06 -17.48
N GLU A 90 -2.90 0.39 -18.58
CA GLU A 90 -4.27 0.31 -19.13
C GLU A 90 -5.27 -0.23 -18.10
N LYS A 91 -4.90 -1.27 -17.33
CA LYS A 91 -5.80 -1.91 -16.35
C LYS A 91 -6.13 -0.96 -15.20
N LEU A 92 -5.13 -0.25 -14.69
CA LEU A 92 -5.34 0.75 -13.65
C LEU A 92 -6.17 1.93 -14.18
N TYR A 93 -5.93 2.33 -15.44
CA TYR A 93 -6.73 3.37 -16.10
C TYR A 93 -8.20 2.97 -16.26
N GLU A 94 -8.45 1.75 -16.74
CA GLU A 94 -9.81 1.21 -16.88
C GLU A 94 -10.52 1.11 -15.54
N PHE A 95 -9.86 0.58 -14.51
CA PHE A 95 -10.42 0.51 -13.16
C PHE A 95 -10.82 1.89 -12.65
N GLY A 96 -9.92 2.87 -12.71
CA GLY A 96 -10.18 4.22 -12.23
C GLY A 96 -11.23 4.98 -13.03
N THR A 97 -11.36 4.67 -14.34
CA THR A 97 -12.38 5.29 -15.21
C THR A 97 -13.76 4.69 -14.99
N ASN A 98 -13.84 3.37 -14.78
CA ASN A 98 -15.10 2.65 -14.65
C ASN A 98 -15.73 2.84 -13.25
N ASP A 99 -14.92 2.95 -12.21
CA ASP A 99 -15.37 3.09 -10.83
C ASP A 99 -14.46 4.02 -10.02
N LYS A 100 -14.65 5.32 -10.21
CA LYS A 100 -13.90 6.36 -9.49
C LYS A 100 -14.08 6.24 -7.98
N GLU A 101 -15.25 5.86 -7.49
CA GLU A 101 -15.54 5.77 -6.05
C GLU A 101 -14.70 4.66 -5.40
N SER A 102 -14.70 3.46 -6.00
CA SER A 102 -13.85 2.36 -5.53
C SER A 102 -12.37 2.68 -5.67
N PHE A 103 -11.98 3.40 -6.72
CA PHE A 103 -10.59 3.83 -6.88
C PHE A 103 -10.15 4.79 -5.75
N LEU A 104 -10.97 5.77 -5.39
CA LEU A 104 -10.70 6.68 -4.27
C LEU A 104 -10.62 5.93 -2.93
N LYS A 105 -11.48 4.93 -2.69
CA LYS A 105 -11.37 4.04 -1.54
C LYS A 105 -10.04 3.28 -1.52
N THR A 106 -9.56 2.84 -2.68
CA THR A 106 -8.22 2.22 -2.83
C THR A 106 -7.10 3.20 -2.47
N ILE A 107 -7.19 4.46 -2.93
CA ILE A 107 -6.21 5.49 -2.56
C ILE A 107 -6.22 5.72 -1.05
N SER A 108 -7.38 5.87 -0.44
CA SER A 108 -7.51 6.02 1.02
C SER A 108 -6.85 4.88 1.77
N LEU A 109 -7.03 3.63 1.31
CA LEU A 109 -6.43 2.43 1.89
C LEU A 109 -4.91 2.48 1.98
N TRP A 110 -4.23 2.90 0.92
CA TRP A 110 -2.77 2.92 0.92
C TRP A 110 -2.17 4.24 1.41
N LYS A 111 -2.96 5.33 1.45
CA LYS A 111 -2.53 6.61 2.01
C LYS A 111 -2.67 6.70 3.51
N MET A 112 -3.65 6.03 4.10
CA MET A 112 -4.00 6.19 5.52
C MET A 112 -3.92 4.87 6.29
N SER A 113 -3.53 4.96 7.55
CA SER A 113 -3.65 3.89 8.53
C SER A 113 -4.24 4.49 9.81
N GLY A 114 -5.55 4.41 9.98
CA GLY A 114 -6.27 5.20 10.95
C GLY A 114 -6.03 6.70 10.71
N ASN A 115 -5.51 7.42 11.69
CA ASN A 115 -5.21 8.85 11.59
C ASN A 115 -3.77 9.14 11.10
N LYS A 116 -3.01 8.14 10.70
CA LYS A 116 -1.62 8.32 10.25
C LYS A 116 -1.55 8.27 8.74
N VAL A 117 -0.87 9.25 8.15
CA VAL A 117 -0.53 9.24 6.72
C VAL A 117 0.58 8.22 6.48
N ARG A 118 0.36 7.34 5.49
CA ARG A 118 1.36 6.36 5.04
C ARG A 118 2.23 6.96 3.93
N LYS A 119 3.45 6.45 3.83
CA LYS A 119 4.46 6.88 2.86
C LYS A 119 5.02 5.66 2.11
N ASP A 120 4.10 4.81 1.61
CA ASP A 120 4.50 3.54 0.98
C ASP A 120 4.77 3.72 -0.53
N VAL A 121 3.95 4.53 -1.21
CA VAL A 121 4.02 4.72 -2.66
C VAL A 121 4.99 5.85 -2.99
N GLY A 122 6.04 5.53 -3.75
CA GLY A 122 7.04 6.49 -4.22
C GLY A 122 6.86 6.89 -5.69
N LYS A 123 6.20 6.05 -6.47
CA LYS A 123 5.91 6.26 -7.90
C LYS A 123 4.68 5.46 -8.31
N TRP A 124 3.99 5.87 -9.36
CA TRP A 124 2.73 5.24 -9.73
C TRP A 124 2.89 3.80 -10.23
N SER A 125 4.04 3.43 -10.80
CA SER A 125 4.32 2.04 -11.18
C SER A 125 4.41 1.07 -9.99
N ASP A 126 4.63 1.55 -8.76
CA ASP A 126 4.61 0.73 -7.56
C ASP A 126 3.21 0.15 -7.29
N LEU A 127 2.16 0.82 -7.77
CA LEU A 127 0.77 0.41 -7.53
C LEU A 127 0.47 -0.98 -8.09
N ALA A 128 1.03 -1.34 -9.24
CA ALA A 128 0.83 -2.65 -9.86
C ALA A 128 1.36 -3.78 -8.97
N GLU A 129 2.56 -3.64 -8.42
CA GLU A 129 3.18 -4.63 -7.54
C GLU A 129 2.53 -4.64 -6.15
N MET A 130 2.30 -3.45 -5.57
CA MET A 130 1.83 -3.32 -4.19
C MET A 130 0.35 -3.62 -4.04
N PHE A 131 -0.47 -3.21 -5.02
CA PHE A 131 -1.93 -3.17 -4.92
C PHE A 131 -2.67 -3.73 -6.13
N GLY A 132 -1.97 -4.41 -7.06
CA GLY A 132 -2.59 -5.01 -8.25
C GLY A 132 -3.74 -5.96 -7.93
N TYR A 133 -3.71 -6.61 -6.76
CA TYR A 133 -4.79 -7.46 -6.27
C TYR A 133 -6.13 -6.72 -6.06
N LEU A 134 -6.13 -5.39 -6.07
CA LEU A 134 -7.35 -4.58 -5.94
C LEU A 134 -8.06 -4.36 -7.29
N TYR A 135 -7.31 -4.19 -8.37
CA TYR A 135 -7.84 -3.73 -9.65
C TYR A 135 -7.60 -4.66 -10.85
N VAL A 136 -6.62 -5.57 -10.78
CA VAL A 136 -6.38 -6.52 -11.87
C VAL A 136 -7.55 -7.52 -11.95
N PRO A 137 -8.14 -7.77 -13.15
CA PRO A 137 -9.18 -8.77 -13.35
C PRO A 137 -8.77 -10.17 -12.85
N GLU A 138 -9.71 -10.94 -12.29
CA GLU A 138 -9.39 -12.22 -11.64
C GLU A 138 -8.76 -13.26 -12.59
N ASP A 139 -9.17 -13.28 -13.84
CA ASP A 139 -8.63 -14.17 -14.88
C ASP A 139 -7.19 -13.84 -15.30
N GLU A 140 -6.74 -12.62 -14.99
CA GLU A 140 -5.39 -12.15 -15.26
C GLU A 140 -4.54 -12.02 -13.98
N LEU A 141 -5.17 -12.03 -12.81
CA LEU A 141 -4.51 -11.83 -11.53
C LEU A 141 -3.65 -13.04 -11.18
N LYS A 142 -2.35 -12.79 -11.00
CA LYS A 142 -1.39 -13.79 -10.53
C LYS A 142 -0.92 -13.40 -9.13
N LEU A 143 -1.51 -14.01 -8.12
CA LEU A 143 -1.08 -13.82 -6.74
C LEU A 143 0.20 -14.64 -6.48
N SER A 144 1.23 -13.98 -5.98
CA SER A 144 2.42 -14.64 -5.42
C SER A 144 2.21 -14.79 -3.92
N TYR A 145 1.81 -15.99 -3.50
CA TYR A 145 1.45 -16.24 -2.10
C TYR A 145 2.69 -16.26 -1.21
N GLN A 146 2.81 -15.28 -0.34
CA GLN A 146 3.88 -15.16 0.66
C GLN A 146 3.55 -16.00 1.90
N VAL A 147 3.53 -17.32 1.74
CA VAL A 147 3.24 -18.24 2.83
C VAL A 147 4.46 -18.38 3.75
N ASP A 148 4.24 -18.40 5.06
CA ASP A 148 5.26 -18.66 6.06
C ASP A 148 5.45 -20.18 6.24
N GLU A 149 6.69 -20.66 6.30
CA GLU A 149 7.02 -22.08 6.46
C GLU A 149 6.44 -22.68 7.77
N LYS A 150 6.12 -21.86 8.74
CA LYS A 150 5.47 -22.31 9.99
C LYS A 150 4.03 -22.79 9.82
N TYR A 151 3.36 -22.44 8.71
CA TYR A 151 1.99 -22.86 8.43
C TYR A 151 2.00 -24.10 7.54
N ASN A 152 1.33 -25.16 7.99
CA ASN A 152 1.08 -26.32 7.15
C ASN A 152 -0.24 -26.20 6.38
N ALA A 153 -0.41 -27.03 5.34
CA ALA A 153 -1.59 -26.99 4.47
C ALA A 153 -2.91 -27.25 5.22
N ASP A 154 -2.90 -28.17 6.20
CA ASP A 154 -4.09 -28.52 6.94
C ASP A 154 -4.59 -27.36 7.83
N GLN A 155 -3.65 -26.67 8.49
CA GLN A 155 -3.97 -25.47 9.28
C GLN A 155 -4.54 -24.35 8.42
N MET A 156 -3.93 -24.12 7.25
CA MET A 156 -4.41 -23.11 6.31
C MET A 156 -5.82 -23.45 5.82
N ALA A 157 -6.04 -24.69 5.40
CA ALA A 157 -7.34 -25.17 4.95
C ALA A 157 -8.41 -25.09 6.05
N GLU A 158 -8.08 -25.46 7.30
CA GLU A 158 -9.00 -25.36 8.44
C GLU A 158 -9.48 -23.92 8.64
N ILE A 159 -8.56 -22.95 8.66
CA ILE A 159 -8.87 -21.53 8.84
C ILE A 159 -9.70 -20.98 7.68
N ILE A 160 -9.28 -21.24 6.45
CA ILE A 160 -9.97 -20.75 5.25
C ILE A 160 -11.38 -21.33 5.16
N ASN A 161 -11.53 -22.64 5.36
CA ASN A 161 -12.83 -23.28 5.31
C ASN A 161 -13.78 -22.77 6.41
N GLU A 162 -13.27 -22.49 7.62
CA GLU A 162 -14.12 -21.92 8.68
C GLU A 162 -14.52 -20.49 8.33
N TYR A 163 -13.58 -19.65 7.84
CA TYR A 163 -13.89 -18.29 7.42
C TYR A 163 -14.92 -18.22 6.29
N LYS A 164 -14.88 -19.17 5.35
CA LYS A 164 -15.85 -19.26 4.23
C LYS A 164 -17.26 -19.56 4.69
N LYS A 165 -17.47 -20.31 5.79
CA LYS A 165 -18.82 -20.68 6.27
C LYS A 165 -19.65 -19.45 6.66
N ASP A 166 -19.01 -18.52 7.37
CA ASP A 166 -19.65 -17.30 7.88
C ASP A 166 -18.84 -16.09 7.41
N LEU A 167 -18.72 -15.92 6.07
CA LEU A 167 -17.96 -14.84 5.48
C LEU A 167 -18.46 -13.48 5.94
N PHE A 168 -17.75 -12.84 6.83
CA PHE A 168 -18.04 -11.51 7.34
C PHE A 168 -17.06 -10.49 6.74
N LEU A 169 -17.64 -9.36 6.25
CA LEU A 169 -16.90 -8.28 5.57
C LEU A 169 -17.12 -6.94 6.26
N ASP A 170 -17.81 -6.88 7.39
CA ASP A 170 -18.02 -5.67 8.16
C ASP A 170 -16.69 -5.18 8.75
N ALA A 171 -16.18 -4.07 8.22
CA ALA A 171 -14.87 -3.53 8.60
C ALA A 171 -14.79 -3.15 10.09
N GLU A 172 -15.88 -2.71 10.71
CA GLU A 172 -15.88 -2.29 12.11
C GLU A 172 -15.74 -3.49 13.05
N ASN A 173 -16.38 -4.61 12.73
CA ASN A 173 -16.44 -5.80 13.57
C ASN A 173 -15.50 -6.92 13.11
N TRP A 174 -14.88 -6.81 11.95
CA TRP A 174 -14.10 -7.89 11.33
C TRP A 174 -13.09 -8.53 12.27
N PHE A 175 -12.30 -7.74 12.98
CA PHE A 175 -11.27 -8.26 13.87
C PHE A 175 -11.85 -8.93 15.13
N ALA A 176 -13.01 -8.49 15.60
CA ALA A 176 -13.73 -9.13 16.71
C ALA A 176 -14.26 -10.51 16.30
N GLU A 177 -14.86 -10.60 15.11
CA GLU A 177 -15.33 -11.87 14.53
C GLU A 177 -14.18 -12.83 14.27
N MET A 178 -13.05 -12.36 13.76
CA MET A 178 -11.84 -13.17 13.57
C MET A 178 -11.33 -13.75 14.90
N LYS A 179 -11.41 -13.02 16.00
CA LYS A 179 -11.04 -13.53 17.33
C LYS A 179 -11.97 -14.65 17.77
N VAL A 180 -13.28 -14.48 17.59
CA VAL A 180 -14.28 -15.52 17.93
C VAL A 180 -14.04 -16.78 17.11
N MET A 181 -13.84 -16.63 15.80
CA MET A 181 -13.54 -17.75 14.91
C MET A 181 -12.22 -18.43 15.29
N GLY A 182 -11.17 -17.65 15.52
CA GLY A 182 -9.85 -18.18 15.90
C GLY A 182 -9.88 -18.95 17.22
N ASP A 183 -10.61 -18.46 18.22
CA ASP A 183 -10.77 -19.12 19.51
C ASP A 183 -11.45 -20.49 19.36
N LYS A 184 -12.52 -20.58 18.56
CA LYS A 184 -13.18 -21.86 18.22
C LYS A 184 -12.22 -22.88 17.59
N LEU A 185 -11.24 -22.41 16.81
CA LEU A 185 -10.25 -23.25 16.14
C LEU A 185 -9.03 -23.58 17.04
N GLY A 186 -8.97 -23.03 18.26
CA GLY A 186 -7.89 -23.24 19.23
C GLY A 186 -6.71 -22.27 19.06
N TYR A 187 -6.94 -21.11 18.46
CA TYR A 187 -5.96 -20.02 18.37
C TYR A 187 -6.20 -18.99 19.46
N CYS A 188 -5.13 -18.51 20.08
CA CYS A 188 -5.23 -17.52 21.16
C CYS A 188 -5.71 -16.16 20.61
N PRO A 189 -6.83 -15.60 21.10
CA PRO A 189 -7.34 -14.31 20.65
C PRO A 189 -6.51 -13.12 21.15
N ASN A 190 -5.60 -13.34 22.10
CA ASN A 190 -4.74 -12.32 22.70
C ASN A 190 -3.27 -12.63 22.49
N VAL A 191 -2.58 -11.82 21.68
CA VAL A 191 -1.17 -12.02 21.34
C VAL A 191 -0.23 -11.96 22.55
N LYS A 192 -0.56 -11.13 23.59
CA LYS A 192 0.26 -11.04 24.81
C LYS A 192 0.12 -12.29 25.67
N GLU A 193 -1.05 -12.89 25.70
CA GLU A 193 -1.32 -14.15 26.39
C GLU A 193 -0.63 -15.31 25.67
N TYR A 194 -0.77 -15.39 24.34
CA TYR A 194 -0.07 -16.38 23.52
C TYR A 194 1.44 -16.39 23.79
N LYS A 195 2.07 -15.21 23.86
CA LYS A 195 3.51 -15.12 24.14
C LYS A 195 3.91 -15.67 25.53
N LYS A 196 3.00 -15.69 26.48
CA LYS A 196 3.26 -16.24 27.83
C LYS A 196 3.08 -17.76 27.90
N ASN A 197 2.19 -18.30 27.09
CA ASN A 197 1.86 -19.73 27.10
C ASN A 197 1.57 -20.24 25.66
N PRO A 198 2.60 -20.27 24.78
CA PRO A 198 2.40 -20.65 23.37
C PRO A 198 1.95 -22.09 23.20
N ASP A 199 2.36 -23.00 24.04
CA ASP A 199 2.07 -24.45 23.95
C ASP A 199 0.60 -24.80 24.22
N ALA A 200 -0.18 -23.85 24.79
CA ALA A 200 -1.60 -24.05 25.07
C ALA A 200 -2.49 -23.83 23.81
N TYR A 201 -1.94 -23.34 22.70
CA TYR A 201 -2.69 -22.94 21.53
C TYR A 201 -2.03 -23.41 20.24
N LYS A 202 -2.81 -23.56 19.17
CA LYS A 202 -2.28 -23.83 17.81
C LYS A 202 -1.47 -22.67 17.22
N GLY A 203 -1.66 -21.47 17.74
CA GLY A 203 -1.07 -20.21 17.31
C GLY A 203 -1.84 -19.02 17.90
N SER A 204 -1.68 -17.85 17.35
CA SER A 204 -2.37 -16.62 17.77
C SER A 204 -3.35 -16.12 16.71
N ILE A 205 -4.20 -15.17 17.10
CA ILE A 205 -5.08 -14.46 16.14
C ILE A 205 -4.30 -13.81 14.98
N THR A 206 -3.04 -13.45 15.18
CA THR A 206 -2.19 -12.91 14.10
C THR A 206 -2.00 -13.97 13.00
N ASP A 207 -1.85 -15.24 13.36
CA ASP A 207 -1.66 -16.32 12.41
C ASP A 207 -2.93 -16.52 11.56
N VAL A 208 -4.09 -16.53 12.21
CA VAL A 208 -5.40 -16.63 11.56
C VAL A 208 -5.61 -15.49 10.54
N CYS A 209 -5.40 -14.24 10.99
CA CYS A 209 -5.54 -13.08 10.12
C CYS A 209 -4.50 -13.06 8.97
N THR A 210 -3.27 -13.54 9.22
CA THR A 210 -2.23 -13.62 8.19
C THR A 210 -2.59 -14.62 7.11
N ILE A 211 -3.11 -15.78 7.46
CA ILE A 211 -3.52 -16.81 6.50
C ILE A 211 -4.64 -16.28 5.59
N VAL A 212 -5.70 -15.69 6.17
CA VAL A 212 -6.78 -15.08 5.37
C VAL A 212 -6.25 -13.95 4.48
N ARG A 213 -5.36 -13.09 5.01
CA ARG A 213 -4.74 -12.02 4.23
C ARG A 213 -3.95 -12.54 3.04
N VAL A 214 -3.12 -13.54 3.25
CA VAL A 214 -2.33 -14.15 2.17
C VAL A 214 -3.24 -14.79 1.12
N ALA A 215 -4.29 -15.48 1.52
CA ALA A 215 -5.25 -16.07 0.59
C ALA A 215 -5.92 -15.00 -0.29
N VAL A 216 -6.32 -13.87 0.30
CA VAL A 216 -7.03 -12.80 -0.42
C VAL A 216 -6.10 -11.92 -1.26
N THR A 217 -4.88 -11.63 -0.78
CA THR A 217 -3.99 -10.62 -1.39
C THR A 217 -2.67 -11.17 -1.94
N GLY A 218 -2.32 -12.41 -1.61
CA GLY A 218 -0.98 -12.98 -1.85
C GLY A 218 0.11 -12.44 -0.90
N LYS A 219 -0.17 -11.41 -0.09
CA LYS A 219 0.82 -10.67 0.71
C LYS A 219 0.66 -10.94 2.21
N LYS A 220 1.79 -11.06 2.94
CA LYS A 220 1.79 -11.11 4.43
C LYS A 220 1.38 -9.77 5.05
N ASN A 221 1.70 -8.68 4.39
CA ASN A 221 1.38 -7.32 4.83
C ASN A 221 0.53 -6.63 3.78
N SER A 222 -0.52 -5.98 4.23
CA SER A 222 -1.43 -5.19 3.39
C SER A 222 -2.05 -4.08 4.26
N PRO A 223 -2.72 -3.11 3.66
CA PRO A 223 -3.68 -2.27 4.38
C PRO A 223 -4.77 -3.09 5.08
N ASP A 224 -5.79 -2.41 5.60
CA ASP A 224 -6.89 -3.07 6.30
C ASP A 224 -7.57 -4.12 5.41
N LEU A 225 -7.58 -5.38 5.87
CA LEU A 225 -8.04 -6.51 5.07
C LEU A 225 -9.56 -6.48 4.85
N ALA A 226 -10.33 -6.06 5.85
CA ALA A 226 -11.78 -5.97 5.70
C ALA A 226 -12.17 -4.93 4.64
N THR A 227 -11.48 -3.79 4.64
CA THR A 227 -11.69 -2.76 3.61
C THR A 227 -11.26 -3.26 2.23
N ILE A 228 -10.14 -4.01 2.12
CA ILE A 228 -9.73 -4.65 0.87
C ILE A 228 -10.83 -5.55 0.34
N MET A 229 -11.37 -6.44 1.16
CA MET A 229 -12.43 -7.38 0.76
C MET A 229 -13.72 -6.66 0.35
N ASN A 230 -14.05 -5.54 1.00
CA ASN A 230 -15.17 -4.69 0.58
C ASN A 230 -14.94 -4.03 -0.78
N VAL A 231 -13.72 -3.59 -1.08
CA VAL A 231 -13.38 -3.00 -2.40
C VAL A 231 -13.44 -4.05 -3.51
N ILE A 232 -12.86 -5.24 -3.31
CA ILE A 232 -12.88 -6.29 -4.33
C ILE A 232 -14.24 -6.99 -4.44
N GLY A 233 -15.07 -6.91 -3.41
CA GLY A 233 -16.40 -7.50 -3.35
C GLY A 233 -16.42 -8.96 -2.89
N LYS A 234 -17.63 -9.41 -2.52
CA LYS A 234 -17.85 -10.73 -1.92
C LYS A 234 -17.45 -11.89 -2.85
N ASP A 235 -17.87 -11.82 -4.11
CA ASP A 235 -17.67 -12.92 -5.06
C ASP A 235 -16.18 -13.14 -5.37
N ARG A 236 -15.43 -12.05 -5.58
CA ARG A 236 -13.97 -12.12 -5.76
C ARG A 236 -13.27 -12.61 -4.51
N THR A 237 -13.72 -12.17 -3.33
CA THR A 237 -13.18 -12.66 -2.05
C THR A 237 -13.37 -14.18 -1.92
N ILE A 238 -14.57 -14.70 -2.16
CA ILE A 238 -14.86 -16.14 -2.11
C ILE A 238 -13.96 -16.88 -3.12
N GLY A 239 -13.92 -16.43 -4.37
CA GLY A 239 -13.10 -17.08 -5.41
C GLY A 239 -11.61 -17.16 -5.07
N ARG A 240 -11.08 -16.24 -4.27
CA ARG A 240 -9.68 -16.30 -3.79
C ARG A 240 -9.47 -17.20 -2.58
N LEU A 241 -10.54 -17.54 -1.89
CA LEU A 241 -10.52 -18.48 -0.76
C LEU A 241 -10.74 -19.94 -1.20
N ASP A 242 -11.14 -20.18 -2.46
CA ASP A 242 -11.27 -21.49 -3.07
C ASP A 242 -9.92 -22.06 -3.52
#